data_14da0df57ffe42a42d0d66e02f2d53de
#
_entry.id   14da0df57ffe42a42d0d66e02f2d53de
#
_cell.length_a   1.000
_cell.length_b   1.000
_cell.length_c   1.000
_cell.angle_alpha   90.00
_cell.angle_beta   90.00
_cell.angle_gamma   90.00
#
_symmetry.space_group_name_H-M   'P 1'
#
loop_
_entity.id
_entity.type
_entity.pdbx_description
1 polymer ?
#
loop_
_entity_poly.entity_id
_entity_poly.type
_entity_poly.pdbx_seq_one_letter_code
_entity_poly.pdbx_strand_id
1 'polypeptide(L)'
;DVAVAVFDGVPVEHASEATYYVYAICQQDLQPEVREQMQEMLEAANYPARTLEKRDIHPHNCEIEAELFATAVHADELDEVVTRIEALPGVVQAFWNAGPQN
;
A
#
# COMPACT_ATOMS: atom_id res chain seq x y z
N ASP A 1 9.13 -1.54 -28.92
CA ASP A 1 9.55 -1.00 -28.76
C ASP A 1 9.70 -0.84 -28.54
N VAL A 2 9.21 -1.50 -28.32
CA VAL A 2 9.53 -1.14 -27.96
C VAL A 2 9.66 -0.74 -27.59
N ALA A 3 9.38 -1.07 -27.45
CA ALA A 3 9.65 -0.57 -26.98
C ALA A 3 9.73 -0.07 -26.62
N VAL A 4 9.45 -0.26 -26.28
CA VAL A 4 9.72 0.37 -25.81
C VAL A 4 9.67 0.80 -25.27
N ALA A 5 9.44 0.64 -25.15
CA ALA A 5 9.57 1.14 -24.63
C ALA A 5 9.54 1.66 -24.18
N VAL A 6 9.27 1.59 -23.80
CA VAL A 6 9.43 2.16 -23.26
C VAL A 6 9.40 2.73 -22.82
N PHE A 7 9.15 2.93 -22.37
CA PHE A 7 9.25 3.61 -21.87
C PHE A 7 9.20 4.24 -21.42
N ASP A 8 9.11 4.23 -21.42
CA ASP A 8 9.07 4.67 -20.88
C ASP A 8 8.66 4.85 -20.28
N GLY A 9 8.50 4.76 -20.09
CA GLY A 9 8.16 4.56 -19.41
C GLY A 9 7.70 4.19 -19.11
N VAL A 10 7.71 4.04 -19.03
CA VAL A 10 7.40 3.42 -18.78
C VAL A 10 7.13 2.86 -18.71
N PRO A 11 7.04 2.80 -18.69
CA PRO A 11 6.70 2.04 -18.59
C PRO A 11 6.32 1.59 -18.51
N VAL A 12 6.06 1.47 -18.38
CA VAL A 12 5.79 0.80 -18.39
C VAL A 12 5.26 0.30 -18.50
N GLU A 13 4.94 0.22 -18.55
CA GLU A 13 4.62 -0.40 -18.73
C GLU A 13 4.27 -1.09 -18.83
N HIS A 14 4.02 -1.42 -18.84
CA HIS A 14 4.03 -2.35 -19.00
C HIS A 14 3.99 -3.20 -18.91
N ALA A 15 3.88 -2.47 -19.29
CA ALA A 15 4.23 -3.81 -19.46
C ALA A 15 3.97 -4.82 -18.37
N SER A 16 4.94 -5.05 -17.55
CA SER A 16 4.77 -6.10 -16.55
C SER A 16 3.90 -5.58 -15.40
N GLU A 17 2.95 -6.40 -15.02
CA GLU A 17 2.11 -6.11 -13.88
C GLU A 17 2.85 -6.44 -12.60
N ALA A 18 2.41 -5.82 -11.53
CA ALA A 18 2.99 -6.05 -10.22
C ALA A 18 1.87 -6.15 -9.19
N THR A 19 2.17 -6.76 -8.07
CA THR A 19 1.28 -6.74 -6.92
C THR A 19 1.74 -5.60 -6.02
N TYR A 20 0.82 -4.77 -5.60
CA TYR A 20 1.13 -3.60 -4.80
C TYR A 20 0.65 -3.80 -3.38
N TYR A 21 1.49 -3.41 -2.43
CA TYR A 21 1.24 -3.58 -1.01
C TYR A 21 1.41 -2.25 -0.30
N VAL A 22 0.50 -1.96 0.61
CA VAL A 22 0.59 -0.80 1.49
C VAL A 22 0.72 -1.30 2.91
N TYR A 23 1.69 -0.76 3.64
CA TYR A 23 2.02 -1.21 4.98
C TYR A 23 1.85 -0.07 5.97
N ALA A 24 1.37 -0.40 7.15
CA ALA A 24 1.32 0.54 8.26
C ALA A 24 1.81 -0.18 9.51
N ILE A 25 2.78 0.43 10.19
CA ILE A 25 3.25 -0.06 11.48
C ILE A 25 2.61 0.82 12.54
N CYS A 26 1.89 0.23 13.46
CA CYS A 26 1.12 0.97 14.44
C CYS A 26 1.17 0.28 15.80
N GLN A 27 0.67 0.99 16.82
CA GLN A 27 0.53 0.43 18.16
C GLN A 27 -0.58 -0.63 18.15
N GLN A 28 -0.34 -1.72 18.86
CA GLN A 28 -1.26 -2.86 18.84
C GLN A 28 -2.66 -2.51 19.35
N ASP A 29 -2.75 -1.69 20.38
CA ASP A 29 -4.06 -1.34 20.95
C ASP A 29 -4.86 -0.43 20.03
N LEU A 30 -4.24 0.21 19.04
CA LEU A 30 -4.94 1.02 18.05
C LEU A 30 -5.09 0.32 16.71
N GLN A 31 -4.67 -0.93 16.63
CA GLN A 31 -4.67 -1.66 15.37
C GLN A 31 -6.05 -1.76 14.71
N PRO A 32 -7.14 -2.05 15.44
CA PRO A 32 -8.44 -2.14 14.76
C PRO A 32 -8.86 -0.82 14.11
N GLU A 33 -8.62 0.29 14.79
CA GLU A 33 -8.97 1.61 14.25
C GLU A 33 -8.11 1.97 13.05
N VAL A 34 -6.80 1.72 13.15
CA VAL A 34 -5.88 2.01 12.06
C VAL A 34 -6.25 1.17 10.83
N ARG A 35 -6.55 -0.11 11.04
CA ARG A 35 -6.92 -1.00 9.96
C ARG A 35 -8.17 -0.52 9.23
N GLU A 36 -9.16 -0.11 9.99
CA GLU A 36 -10.41 0.37 9.40
C GLU A 36 -10.19 1.66 8.63
N GLN A 37 -9.43 2.60 9.19
CA GLN A 37 -9.15 3.87 8.52
C GLN A 37 -8.33 3.65 7.27
N MET A 38 -7.35 2.77 7.34
CA MET A 38 -6.51 2.43 6.21
C MET A 38 -7.36 1.88 5.05
N GLN A 39 -8.28 0.98 5.38
CA GLN A 39 -9.16 0.40 4.37
C GLN A 39 -10.01 1.48 3.70
N GLU A 40 -10.59 2.38 4.50
CA GLU A 40 -11.43 3.44 3.96
C GLU A 40 -10.63 4.41 3.10
N MET A 41 -9.43 4.76 3.52
CA MET A 41 -8.58 5.67 2.75
C MET A 41 -8.17 5.07 1.42
N LEU A 42 -7.85 3.78 1.41
CA LEU A 42 -7.48 3.11 0.17
C LEU A 42 -8.67 3.03 -0.77
N GLU A 43 -9.86 2.73 -0.26
CA GLU A 43 -11.04 2.69 -1.10
C GLU A 43 -11.37 4.06 -1.68
N ALA A 44 -11.24 5.10 -0.86
CA ALA A 44 -11.53 6.46 -1.32
C ALA A 44 -10.57 6.92 -2.40
N ALA A 45 -9.35 6.38 -2.40
CA ALA A 45 -8.35 6.70 -3.41
C ALA A 45 -8.45 5.82 -4.64
N ASN A 46 -9.43 4.93 -4.71
CA ASN A 46 -9.62 3.96 -5.80
C ASN A 46 -8.53 2.89 -5.85
N TYR A 47 -7.96 2.59 -4.68
CA TYR A 47 -6.99 1.50 -4.54
C TYR A 47 -7.45 0.56 -3.43
N PRO A 48 -8.63 -0.07 -3.57
CA PRO A 48 -9.15 -0.91 -2.50
C PRO A 48 -8.24 -2.10 -2.20
N ALA A 49 -8.20 -2.47 -0.94
CA ALA A 49 -7.43 -3.61 -0.51
C ALA A 49 -8.17 -4.90 -0.80
N ARG A 50 -7.44 -5.86 -1.36
CA ARG A 50 -7.93 -7.21 -1.57
C ARG A 50 -7.89 -8.00 -0.27
N THR A 51 -6.79 -7.84 0.47
CA THR A 51 -6.62 -8.47 1.77
C THR A 51 -5.98 -7.47 2.71
N LEU A 52 -6.25 -7.64 3.99
CA LEU A 52 -5.64 -6.85 5.06
C LEU A 52 -5.19 -7.83 6.13
N GLU A 53 -3.89 -7.97 6.30
CA GLU A 53 -3.34 -8.93 7.24
C GLU A 53 -2.55 -8.19 8.30
N LYS A 54 -2.58 -8.75 9.51
CA LYS A 54 -1.90 -8.20 10.65
C LYS A 54 -0.76 -9.12 11.04
N ARG A 55 0.38 -8.53 11.40
CA ARG A 55 1.54 -9.28 11.89
C ARG A 55 2.12 -8.56 13.09
N ASP A 56 2.33 -9.28 14.18
CA ASP A 56 2.94 -8.69 15.37
C ASP A 56 4.43 -8.56 15.15
N ILE A 57 4.98 -7.37 15.42
CA ILE A 57 6.42 -7.11 15.26
C ILE A 57 7.11 -7.12 16.61
N HIS A 58 6.52 -6.41 17.57
CA HIS A 58 7.07 -6.27 18.93
C HIS A 58 5.91 -6.37 19.90
N PRO A 59 6.20 -6.46 21.18
CA PRO A 59 5.11 -6.55 22.15
C PRO A 59 4.08 -5.44 22.06
N HIS A 60 4.47 -4.28 21.53
CA HIS A 60 3.57 -3.12 21.50
C HIS A 60 3.21 -2.67 20.09
N ASN A 61 3.79 -3.25 19.06
CA ASN A 61 3.56 -2.81 17.69
C ASN A 61 3.11 -3.95 16.81
N CYS A 62 2.41 -3.59 15.73
CA CYS A 62 2.04 -4.56 14.72
C CYS A 62 2.12 -3.91 13.35
N GLU A 63 2.20 -4.75 12.33
CA GLU A 63 2.23 -4.32 10.94
C GLU A 63 0.92 -4.75 10.28
N ILE A 64 0.29 -3.83 9.58
CA ILE A 64 -0.87 -4.13 8.77
C ILE A 64 -0.41 -4.11 7.31
N GLU A 65 -0.65 -5.20 6.61
CA GLU A 65 -0.28 -5.32 5.21
C GLU A 65 -1.54 -5.37 4.38
N ALA A 66 -1.69 -4.42 3.46
CA ALA A 66 -2.83 -4.38 2.54
C ALA A 66 -2.33 -4.75 1.15
N GLU A 67 -2.87 -5.83 0.61
CA GLU A 67 -2.60 -6.20 -0.77
C GLU A 67 -3.69 -5.58 -1.64
N LEU A 68 -3.30 -4.81 -2.65
CA LEU A 68 -4.26 -4.10 -3.47
C LEU A 68 -4.78 -4.97 -4.61
N PHE A 69 -6.00 -4.68 -5.05
CA PHE A 69 -6.53 -5.29 -6.27
C PHE A 69 -5.82 -4.77 -7.51
N ALA A 70 -5.42 -3.50 -7.49
CA ALA A 70 -4.84 -2.86 -8.66
C ALA A 70 -3.49 -3.48 -9.01
N THR A 71 -3.26 -3.68 -10.29
CA THR A 71 -1.99 -4.18 -10.81
C THR A 71 -1.18 -3.07 -11.45
N ALA A 72 -1.69 -1.85 -11.44
CA ALA A 72 -0.99 -0.66 -11.91
C ALA A 72 -1.46 0.51 -11.05
N VAL A 73 -0.53 1.36 -10.65
CA VAL A 73 -0.83 2.46 -9.76
C VAL A 73 -0.10 3.71 -10.25
N HIS A 74 -0.59 4.87 -9.79
CA HIS A 74 0.15 6.13 -9.92
C HIS A 74 0.89 6.36 -8.62
N ALA A 75 2.22 6.42 -8.69
CA ALA A 75 3.06 6.45 -7.50
C ALA A 75 2.76 7.67 -6.61
N ASP A 76 2.51 8.82 -7.22
CA ASP A 76 2.22 10.03 -6.44
C ASP A 76 0.88 9.93 -5.71
N GLU A 77 -0.09 9.23 -6.28
CA GLU A 77 -1.36 8.99 -5.60
C GLU A 77 -1.18 8.07 -4.41
N LEU A 78 -0.40 7.00 -4.58
CA LEU A 78 -0.12 6.10 -3.46
C LEU A 78 0.70 6.79 -2.39
N ASP A 79 1.67 7.62 -2.80
CA ASP A 79 2.46 8.38 -1.83
C ASP A 79 1.56 9.28 -0.97
N GLU A 80 0.56 9.89 -1.58
CA GLU A 80 -0.35 10.76 -0.84
C GLU A 80 -1.18 9.96 0.15
N VAL A 81 -1.71 8.81 -0.26
CA VAL A 81 -2.50 7.97 0.64
C VAL A 81 -1.66 7.48 1.81
N VAL A 82 -0.42 7.04 1.51
CA VAL A 82 0.49 6.56 2.55
C VAL A 82 0.82 7.68 3.54
N THR A 83 1.01 8.90 3.06
CA THR A 83 1.27 10.03 3.94
C THR A 83 0.09 10.26 4.88
N ARG A 84 -1.13 10.14 4.38
CA ARG A 84 -2.32 10.29 5.22
C ARG A 84 -2.44 9.16 6.24
N ILE A 85 -2.13 7.94 5.84
CA ILE A 85 -2.14 6.81 6.77
C ILE A 85 -1.12 7.03 7.87
N GLU A 86 0.07 7.52 7.50
CA GLU A 86 1.12 7.76 8.48
C GLU A 86 0.72 8.81 9.51
N ALA A 87 -0.18 9.71 9.14
CA ALA A 87 -0.65 10.75 10.06
C ALA A 87 -1.72 10.27 11.02
N LEU A 88 -2.21 9.04 10.88
CA LEU A 88 -3.22 8.52 11.79
C LEU A 88 -2.66 8.33 13.19
N PRO A 89 -3.50 8.53 14.24
CA PRO A 89 -3.03 8.28 15.60
C PRO A 89 -2.57 6.84 15.77
N GLY A 90 -1.41 6.67 16.39
CA GLY A 90 -0.85 5.34 16.65
C GLY A 90 0.00 4.77 15.56
N VAL A 91 0.00 5.37 14.37
CA VAL A 91 0.84 4.89 13.28
C VAL A 91 2.25 5.45 13.45
N VAL A 92 3.23 4.54 13.44
CA VAL A 92 4.64 4.88 13.56
C VAL A 92 5.24 5.13 12.19
N GLN A 93 4.83 4.33 11.20
CA GLN A 93 5.41 4.40 9.87
C GLN A 93 4.42 3.79 8.89
N ALA A 94 4.38 4.34 7.68
CA ALA A 94 3.60 3.77 6.58
C ALA A 94 4.41 3.86 5.31
N PHE A 95 4.25 2.88 4.43
CA PHE A 95 4.97 2.86 3.16
C PHE A 95 4.27 1.89 2.22
N TRP A 96 4.67 1.92 0.95
CA TRP A 96 4.16 0.98 -0.03
C TRP A 96 5.31 0.42 -0.86
N ASN A 97 5.09 -0.76 -1.43
CA ASN A 97 6.04 -1.29 -2.39
C ASN A 97 5.32 -2.14 -3.42
N ALA A 98 6.06 -2.50 -4.46
CA ALA A 98 5.58 -3.35 -5.51
C ALA A 98 6.40 -4.62 -5.53
N GLY A 99 5.72 -5.76 -5.64
CA GLY A 99 6.38 -7.05 -5.77
C GLY A 99 6.09 -7.67 -7.11
N PRO A 100 6.93 -8.59 -7.55
CA PRO A 100 6.65 -9.28 -8.79
C PRO A 100 5.40 -10.12 -8.66
N GLN A 101 4.66 -10.18 -9.76
CA GLN A 101 3.48 -11.03 -9.83
C GLN A 101 3.89 -12.38 -10.37
N ASN A 102 3.55 -13.43 -9.64
CA ASN A 102 3.91 -14.79 -10.05
C ASN A 102 2.71 -15.55 -10.54
#